data_37b8c1f9e47c7f5dcf48b95b66122c1b
#
_entry.id   37b8c1f9e47c7f5dcf48b95b66122c1b
#
_cell.length_a   1.000
_cell.length_b   1.000
_cell.length_c   1.000
_cell.angle_alpha   90.00
_cell.angle_beta   90.00
_cell.angle_gamma   90.00
#
_symmetry.space_group_name_H-M   'P 1'
#
loop_
_entity.id
_entity.type
_entity.pdbx_description
1 polymer ?
#
loop_
_entity_poly.entity_id
_entity_poly.type
_entity_poly.pdbx_seq_one_letter_code
_entity_poly.pdbx_strand_id
1 'polypeptide(L)'
;MTNLASMVPASAARNPSGVVIKLDDLEMTFGALEVLSAKVAALLAQRGVKPGDRVALISPNLPQMPPIYYGILRYGAIVVPLNPLLKSREVAYHLKDSGAVLAFAWEGVLGEVEPGAAEAGAAIIAIDGNFMTLLAPLEAVSEVAAAEKDDTAVILYTSGTTGKPKGAELTHENLRSNAEVSTALFSSREGDVIFGGLPFFHIFGQTCALNSAVMAGATVTLLPRFDPVKALEIIARDKVTIFEGVPSMYIALLRAPGRDNYDLSSLRLAASGGSALPVEILHEFETTFKATLLEGYGLSETSPVVAFNQMDGIRKPGSVGTAVAGAQLRIVNDAGADVEPGAVGEIAVAGPYVMKGYWNNPEATAAAIPDGWFRTGDLARQDEDGVFFIVDRKKDMILRGGYNIYPREIEEVLYEHPAVAEAAVVGRPDDVHGEEVCAAVALKEGAQGADDPEALAAEIQEFVKARIAAYKYPRKVVIMEALPKGPTGKILKREISIP
;
A
#
# COMPACT_ATOMS: atom_id res chain seq x y z
N MET A 1 -26.83 3.51 -2.54
CA MET A 1 -26.13 4.29 -3.59
C MET A 1 -24.77 3.65 -3.81
N THR A 2 -24.42 3.38 -5.05
CA THR A 2 -23.19 2.65 -5.43
C THR A 2 -21.95 3.53 -5.47
N ASN A 3 -22.13 4.85 -5.72
CA ASN A 3 -21.00 5.79 -5.76
C ASN A 3 -20.28 5.82 -4.40
N LEU A 4 -18.97 5.61 -4.41
CA LEU A 4 -18.11 5.56 -3.20
C LEU A 4 -18.22 6.88 -2.40
N ALA A 5 -18.34 8.04 -3.06
CA ALA A 5 -18.49 9.32 -2.37
C ALA A 5 -19.75 9.41 -1.52
N SER A 6 -20.76 8.54 -1.72
CA SER A 6 -21.98 8.53 -0.89
C SER A 6 -21.72 8.20 0.58
N MET A 7 -20.54 7.65 0.90
CA MET A 7 -20.12 7.42 2.30
C MET A 7 -19.97 8.74 3.07
N VAL A 8 -19.56 9.83 2.41
CA VAL A 8 -19.32 11.12 3.05
C VAL A 8 -20.60 11.73 3.60
N PRO A 9 -21.67 11.97 2.78
CA PRO A 9 -22.92 12.47 3.31
C PRO A 9 -23.56 11.50 4.33
N ALA A 10 -23.41 10.19 4.16
CA ALA A 10 -23.93 9.21 5.12
C ALA A 10 -23.24 9.35 6.51
N SER A 11 -21.93 9.54 6.55
CA SER A 11 -21.19 9.74 7.80
C SER A 11 -21.41 11.13 8.39
N ALA A 12 -21.48 12.18 7.56
CA ALA A 12 -21.83 13.51 8.01
C ALA A 12 -23.24 13.59 8.62
N ALA A 13 -24.20 12.83 8.09
CA ALA A 13 -25.56 12.75 8.65
C ALA A 13 -25.59 12.06 10.03
N ARG A 14 -24.69 11.09 10.29
CA ARG A 14 -24.58 10.41 11.59
C ARG A 14 -23.92 11.30 12.66
N ASN A 15 -22.79 11.93 12.29
CA ASN A 15 -21.99 12.75 13.21
C ASN A 15 -21.33 13.92 12.48
N PRO A 16 -22.05 15.03 12.20
CA PRO A 16 -21.50 16.15 11.42
C PRO A 16 -20.35 16.89 12.12
N SER A 17 -20.30 16.87 13.45
CA SER A 17 -19.24 17.52 14.25
C SER A 17 -18.05 16.60 14.57
N GLY A 18 -18.16 15.31 14.29
CA GLY A 18 -17.07 14.37 14.48
C GLY A 18 -15.88 14.72 13.58
N VAL A 19 -14.67 14.62 14.12
CA VAL A 19 -13.44 14.88 13.37
C VAL A 19 -13.15 13.67 12.48
N VAL A 20 -12.95 13.91 11.18
CA VAL A 20 -12.57 12.86 10.21
C VAL A 20 -11.11 12.94 9.81
N ILE A 21 -10.55 14.14 9.66
CA ILE A 21 -9.16 14.37 9.30
C ILE A 21 -8.51 15.28 10.31
N LYS A 22 -7.31 14.91 10.74
CA LYS A 22 -6.47 15.72 11.62
C LYS A 22 -5.06 15.84 11.05
N LEU A 23 -4.50 17.03 11.09
CA LEU A 23 -3.08 17.30 10.82
C LEU A 23 -2.61 18.33 11.82
N ASP A 24 -1.79 17.93 12.77
CA ASP A 24 -1.38 18.71 13.91
C ASP A 24 -2.60 19.34 14.64
N ASP A 25 -2.72 20.67 14.69
CA ASP A 25 -3.84 21.37 15.33
C ASP A 25 -5.04 21.61 14.36
N LEU A 26 -4.87 21.26 13.07
CA LEU A 26 -5.97 21.40 12.11
C LEU A 26 -6.88 20.17 12.20
N GLU A 27 -8.17 20.43 12.38
CA GLU A 27 -9.21 19.42 12.40
C GLU A 27 -10.26 19.72 11.31
N MET A 28 -10.63 18.69 10.56
CA MET A 28 -11.74 18.72 9.61
C MET A 28 -12.83 17.78 10.10
N THR A 29 -14.04 18.30 10.25
CA THR A 29 -15.20 17.49 10.64
C THR A 29 -15.83 16.78 9.46
N PHE A 30 -16.68 15.76 9.70
CA PHE A 30 -17.44 15.10 8.64
C PHE A 30 -18.36 16.09 7.90
N GLY A 31 -18.97 17.06 8.61
CA GLY A 31 -19.72 18.12 7.97
C GLY A 31 -18.89 19.01 7.07
N ALA A 32 -17.66 19.34 7.48
CA ALA A 32 -16.74 20.11 6.66
C ALA A 32 -16.29 19.31 5.42
N LEU A 33 -15.97 18.01 5.57
CA LEU A 33 -15.62 17.12 4.45
C LEU A 33 -16.78 17.06 3.43
N GLU A 34 -18.02 16.92 3.90
CA GLU A 34 -19.20 16.90 3.05
C GLU A 34 -19.32 18.20 2.22
N VAL A 35 -19.25 19.36 2.88
CA VAL A 35 -19.35 20.67 2.21
C VAL A 35 -18.19 20.88 1.22
N LEU A 36 -16.96 20.55 1.62
CA LEU A 36 -15.79 20.76 0.77
C LEU A 36 -15.78 19.83 -0.45
N SER A 37 -16.17 18.56 -0.29
CA SER A 37 -16.30 17.65 -1.43
C SER A 37 -17.39 18.08 -2.41
N ALA A 38 -18.50 18.61 -1.90
CA ALA A 38 -19.56 19.17 -2.71
C ALA A 38 -19.12 20.46 -3.48
N LYS A 39 -18.29 21.30 -2.88
CA LYS A 39 -17.70 22.46 -3.54
C LYS A 39 -16.64 22.08 -4.58
N VAL A 40 -15.86 21.02 -4.34
CA VAL A 40 -14.94 20.49 -5.37
C VAL A 40 -15.73 19.97 -6.58
N ALA A 41 -16.86 19.30 -6.38
CA ALA A 41 -17.73 18.89 -7.48
C ALA A 41 -18.24 20.10 -8.29
N ALA A 42 -18.63 21.19 -7.63
CA ALA A 42 -19.01 22.45 -8.28
C ALA A 42 -17.84 23.09 -9.06
N LEU A 43 -16.62 23.03 -8.51
CA LEU A 43 -15.41 23.51 -9.17
C LEU A 43 -15.15 22.74 -10.47
N LEU A 44 -15.27 21.40 -10.45
CA LEU A 44 -15.09 20.56 -11.63
C LEU A 44 -16.10 20.94 -12.74
N ALA A 45 -17.37 21.13 -12.38
CA ALA A 45 -18.39 21.60 -13.31
C ALA A 45 -18.03 22.97 -13.92
N GLN A 46 -17.59 23.91 -13.09
CA GLN A 46 -17.16 25.26 -13.54
C GLN A 46 -15.95 25.19 -14.49
N ARG A 47 -15.07 24.22 -14.30
CA ARG A 47 -13.87 23.97 -15.14
C ARG A 47 -14.18 23.17 -16.41
N GLY A 48 -15.44 22.80 -16.64
CA GLY A 48 -15.88 22.10 -17.84
C GLY A 48 -15.54 20.61 -17.86
N VAL A 49 -15.15 20.04 -16.72
CA VAL A 49 -15.00 18.59 -16.55
C VAL A 49 -16.37 17.92 -16.71
N LYS A 50 -16.43 16.75 -17.29
CA LYS A 50 -17.66 15.99 -17.49
C LYS A 50 -17.65 14.72 -16.63
N PRO A 51 -18.80 14.19 -16.25
CA PRO A 51 -18.88 12.84 -15.69
C PRO A 51 -18.17 11.82 -16.60
N GLY A 52 -17.38 10.92 -16.02
CA GLY A 52 -16.54 9.96 -16.73
C GLY A 52 -15.18 10.50 -17.18
N ASP A 53 -14.92 11.82 -17.09
CA ASP A 53 -13.57 12.33 -17.30
C ASP A 53 -12.62 11.89 -16.19
N ARG A 54 -11.33 11.77 -16.52
CA ARG A 54 -10.27 11.42 -15.57
C ARG A 54 -9.67 12.70 -15.02
N VAL A 55 -9.57 12.75 -13.70
CA VAL A 55 -8.99 13.86 -12.96
C VAL A 55 -7.83 13.34 -12.11
N ALA A 56 -6.63 13.81 -12.38
CA ALA A 56 -5.46 13.41 -11.62
C ALA A 56 -5.42 14.13 -10.26
N LEU A 57 -4.90 13.42 -9.24
CA LEU A 57 -4.67 13.94 -7.90
C LEU A 57 -3.25 13.62 -7.46
N ILE A 58 -2.40 14.65 -7.37
CA ILE A 58 -0.95 14.54 -7.16
C ILE A 58 -0.61 15.31 -5.88
N SER A 59 -0.71 14.63 -4.74
CA SER A 59 -0.53 15.24 -3.43
C SER A 59 -0.05 14.21 -2.40
N PRO A 60 0.78 14.61 -1.43
CA PRO A 60 0.96 13.83 -0.20
C PRO A 60 -0.34 13.85 0.62
N ASN A 61 -0.34 13.18 1.77
CA ASN A 61 -1.48 13.15 2.68
C ASN A 61 -1.70 14.52 3.35
N LEU A 62 -2.34 15.42 2.65
CA LEU A 62 -2.74 16.75 3.14
C LEU A 62 -4.24 16.80 3.41
N PRO A 63 -4.72 17.71 4.28
CA PRO A 63 -6.14 17.85 4.59
C PRO A 63 -7.03 18.15 3.37
N GLN A 64 -6.47 18.74 2.31
CA GLN A 64 -7.17 19.04 1.07
C GLN A 64 -7.40 17.79 0.19
N MET A 65 -6.59 16.74 0.36
CA MET A 65 -6.66 15.56 -0.50
C MET A 65 -8.00 14.80 -0.38
N PRO A 66 -8.53 14.48 0.82
CA PRO A 66 -9.82 13.78 0.94
C PRO A 66 -11.00 14.52 0.31
N PRO A 67 -11.23 15.83 0.54
CA PRO A 67 -12.32 16.53 -0.13
C PRO A 67 -12.16 16.58 -1.66
N ILE A 68 -10.93 16.63 -2.20
CA ILE A 68 -10.71 16.55 -3.65
C ILE A 68 -11.04 15.14 -4.16
N TYR A 69 -10.54 14.10 -3.50
CA TYR A 69 -10.81 12.71 -3.85
C TYR A 69 -12.31 12.40 -3.91
N TYR A 70 -13.04 12.71 -2.83
CA TYR A 70 -14.47 12.46 -2.80
C TYR A 70 -15.26 13.45 -3.69
N GLY A 71 -14.77 14.66 -3.89
CA GLY A 71 -15.38 15.63 -4.78
C GLY A 71 -15.35 15.23 -6.25
N ILE A 72 -14.23 14.62 -6.70
CA ILE A 72 -14.09 14.04 -8.05
C ILE A 72 -15.11 12.91 -8.22
N LEU A 73 -15.17 11.97 -7.28
CA LEU A 73 -16.11 10.86 -7.30
C LEU A 73 -17.56 11.33 -7.20
N ARG A 74 -17.82 12.32 -6.35
CA ARG A 74 -19.15 12.94 -6.18
C ARG A 74 -19.67 13.52 -7.49
N TYR A 75 -18.79 14.14 -8.26
CA TYR A 75 -19.13 14.72 -9.57
C TYR A 75 -19.38 13.63 -10.63
N GLY A 76 -18.99 12.40 -10.39
CA GLY A 76 -19.05 11.31 -11.35
C GLY A 76 -17.83 11.25 -12.29
N ALA A 77 -16.74 11.91 -11.93
CA ALA A 77 -15.45 11.79 -12.60
C ALA A 77 -14.59 10.69 -11.97
N ILE A 78 -13.56 10.25 -12.70
CA ILE A 78 -12.67 9.16 -12.31
C ILE A 78 -11.39 9.75 -11.71
N VAL A 79 -11.01 9.30 -10.52
CA VAL A 79 -9.77 9.73 -9.87
C VAL A 79 -8.56 8.98 -10.45
N VAL A 80 -7.50 9.72 -10.77
CA VAL A 80 -6.18 9.15 -11.11
C VAL A 80 -5.19 9.61 -10.04
N PRO A 81 -5.05 8.85 -8.93
CA PRO A 81 -4.13 9.23 -7.87
C PRO A 81 -2.70 8.93 -8.30
N LEU A 82 -1.83 9.94 -8.23
CA LEU A 82 -0.43 9.82 -8.67
C LEU A 82 0.53 10.17 -7.55
N ASN A 83 1.66 9.49 -7.55
CA ASN A 83 2.73 9.73 -6.59
C ASN A 83 3.33 11.14 -6.79
N PRO A 84 3.39 11.99 -5.74
CA PRO A 84 3.97 13.33 -5.84
C PRO A 84 5.49 13.36 -6.10
N LEU A 85 6.17 12.22 -6.07
CA LEU A 85 7.60 12.12 -6.37
C LEU A 85 7.90 11.85 -7.86
N LEU A 86 6.87 11.71 -8.69
CA LEU A 86 7.02 11.49 -10.13
C LEU A 86 7.70 12.68 -10.81
N LYS A 87 8.54 12.38 -11.80
CA LYS A 87 9.19 13.37 -12.65
C LYS A 87 8.30 13.77 -13.83
N SER A 88 8.54 14.93 -14.40
CA SER A 88 7.74 15.52 -15.49
C SER A 88 7.41 14.53 -16.60
N ARG A 89 8.40 13.71 -17.03
CA ARG A 89 8.19 12.67 -18.05
C ARG A 89 7.21 11.59 -17.61
N GLU A 90 7.27 11.19 -16.34
CA GLU A 90 6.38 10.18 -15.78
C GLU A 90 4.97 10.76 -15.61
N VAL A 91 4.87 12.01 -15.14
CA VAL A 91 3.59 12.74 -15.06
C VAL A 91 2.94 12.81 -16.44
N ALA A 92 3.71 13.24 -17.47
CA ALA A 92 3.21 13.29 -18.86
C ALA A 92 2.70 11.93 -19.34
N TYR A 93 3.43 10.85 -19.04
CA TYR A 93 3.01 9.50 -19.39
C TYR A 93 1.65 9.15 -18.75
N HIS A 94 1.51 9.32 -17.42
CA HIS A 94 0.29 8.95 -16.71
C HIS A 94 -0.92 9.79 -17.14
N LEU A 95 -0.74 11.09 -17.35
CA LEU A 95 -1.82 11.98 -17.80
C LEU A 95 -2.27 11.65 -19.23
N LYS A 96 -1.34 11.33 -20.14
CA LYS A 96 -1.66 10.92 -21.51
C LYS A 96 -2.35 9.55 -21.56
N ASP A 97 -1.81 8.58 -20.85
CA ASP A 97 -2.31 7.20 -20.86
C ASP A 97 -3.71 7.13 -20.23
N SER A 98 -3.94 7.81 -19.11
CA SER A 98 -5.27 7.92 -18.49
C SER A 98 -6.22 8.80 -19.30
N GLY A 99 -5.71 9.72 -20.12
CA GLY A 99 -6.48 10.79 -20.76
C GLY A 99 -7.05 11.77 -19.74
N ALA A 100 -6.30 12.06 -18.65
CA ALA A 100 -6.73 13.03 -17.64
C ALA A 100 -6.84 14.43 -18.23
N VAL A 101 -7.98 15.07 -18.01
CA VAL A 101 -8.27 16.43 -18.55
C VAL A 101 -7.84 17.53 -17.59
N LEU A 102 -7.72 17.19 -16.30
CA LEU A 102 -7.35 18.10 -15.23
C LEU A 102 -6.53 17.38 -14.16
N ALA A 103 -5.58 18.08 -13.56
CA ALA A 103 -4.80 17.62 -12.42
C ALA A 103 -4.91 18.59 -11.25
N PHE A 104 -5.29 18.09 -10.07
CA PHE A 104 -5.03 18.77 -8.81
C PHE A 104 -3.60 18.42 -8.38
N ALA A 105 -2.75 19.41 -8.16
CA ALA A 105 -1.35 19.20 -7.82
C ALA A 105 -0.94 20.04 -6.62
N TRP A 106 -0.31 19.38 -5.63
CA TRP A 106 0.27 20.08 -4.50
C TRP A 106 1.36 21.06 -4.97
N GLU A 107 1.39 22.28 -4.39
CA GLU A 107 2.34 23.34 -4.78
C GLU A 107 3.81 22.89 -4.78
N GLY A 108 4.19 22.02 -3.84
CA GLY A 108 5.56 21.51 -3.72
C GLY A 108 6.02 20.64 -4.88
N VAL A 109 5.13 20.23 -5.80
CA VAL A 109 5.47 19.39 -6.97
C VAL A 109 5.15 20.04 -8.32
N LEU A 110 4.69 21.28 -8.33
CA LEU A 110 4.31 22.00 -9.56
C LEU A 110 5.46 22.06 -10.57
N GLY A 111 6.69 22.19 -10.13
CA GLY A 111 7.87 22.20 -11.01
C GLY A 111 8.03 20.95 -11.89
N GLU A 112 7.52 19.80 -11.44
CA GLU A 112 7.48 18.57 -12.23
C GLU A 112 6.12 18.36 -12.92
N VAL A 113 5.03 18.81 -12.30
CA VAL A 113 3.68 18.58 -12.83
C VAL A 113 3.35 19.50 -13.99
N GLU A 114 3.70 20.79 -13.93
CA GLU A 114 3.38 21.76 -14.99
C GLU A 114 3.95 21.37 -16.36
N PRO A 115 5.24 21.00 -16.49
CA PRO A 115 5.75 20.55 -17.79
C PRO A 115 5.09 19.26 -18.27
N GLY A 116 4.85 18.30 -17.35
CA GLY A 116 4.18 17.05 -17.69
C GLY A 116 2.73 17.23 -18.14
N ALA A 117 1.97 18.09 -17.47
CA ALA A 117 0.60 18.41 -17.81
C ALA A 117 0.50 19.20 -19.13
N ALA A 118 1.41 20.15 -19.36
CA ALA A 118 1.50 20.88 -20.64
C ALA A 118 1.74 19.93 -21.81
N GLU A 119 2.64 18.94 -21.66
CA GLU A 119 2.89 17.92 -22.68
C GLU A 119 1.66 17.00 -22.88
N ALA A 120 0.88 16.75 -21.85
CA ALA A 120 -0.34 15.95 -21.92
C ALA A 120 -1.59 16.73 -22.35
N GLY A 121 -1.55 18.05 -22.35
CA GLY A 121 -2.71 18.92 -22.62
C GLY A 121 -3.73 18.97 -21.49
N ALA A 122 -3.32 18.64 -20.25
CA ALA A 122 -4.16 18.66 -19.07
C ALA A 122 -4.11 20.02 -18.36
N ALA A 123 -5.27 20.50 -17.86
CA ALA A 123 -5.33 21.68 -17.02
C ALA A 123 -4.81 21.39 -15.61
N ILE A 124 -4.35 22.41 -14.87
CA ILE A 124 -3.88 22.26 -13.49
C ILE A 124 -4.68 23.17 -12.55
N ILE A 125 -4.97 22.65 -11.37
CA ILE A 125 -5.40 23.40 -10.21
C ILE A 125 -4.38 23.14 -9.09
N ALA A 126 -3.70 24.18 -8.63
CA ALA A 126 -2.75 24.06 -7.54
C ALA A 126 -3.48 23.82 -6.19
N ILE A 127 -2.94 22.90 -5.41
CA ILE A 127 -3.30 22.72 -4.01
C ILE A 127 -2.27 23.51 -3.21
N ASP A 128 -2.57 24.79 -3.01
CA ASP A 128 -1.72 25.78 -2.33
C ASP A 128 -2.48 26.47 -1.19
N GLY A 129 -1.90 27.50 -0.59
CA GLY A 129 -2.53 28.32 0.44
C GLY A 129 -3.81 29.04 -0.01
N ASN A 130 -4.06 29.18 -1.32
CA ASN A 130 -5.24 29.82 -1.89
C ASN A 130 -6.36 28.80 -2.24
N PHE A 131 -6.10 27.51 -2.17
CA PHE A 131 -7.06 26.49 -2.59
C PHE A 131 -8.42 26.62 -1.88
N MET A 132 -8.42 26.86 -0.58
CA MET A 132 -9.65 27.06 0.20
C MET A 132 -10.38 28.35 -0.22
N THR A 133 -9.66 29.40 -0.58
CA THR A 133 -10.22 30.65 -1.10
C THR A 133 -10.89 30.43 -2.46
N LEU A 134 -10.34 29.56 -3.30
CA LEU A 134 -10.94 29.18 -4.59
C LEU A 134 -12.29 28.46 -4.38
N LEU A 135 -12.43 27.65 -3.33
CA LEU A 135 -13.68 26.94 -3.03
C LEU A 135 -14.72 27.83 -2.32
N ALA A 136 -14.27 28.88 -1.62
CA ALA A 136 -15.16 29.70 -0.76
C ALA A 136 -16.43 30.22 -1.45
N PRO A 137 -16.35 30.83 -2.66
CA PRO A 137 -17.53 31.42 -3.32
C PRO A 137 -18.46 30.39 -3.99
N LEU A 138 -18.05 29.12 -4.10
CA LEU A 138 -18.82 28.11 -4.80
C LEU A 138 -19.99 27.60 -3.94
N GLU A 139 -21.14 27.43 -4.58
CA GLU A 139 -22.27 26.73 -3.97
C GLU A 139 -22.00 25.21 -3.95
N ALA A 140 -22.29 24.58 -2.82
CA ALA A 140 -22.10 23.15 -2.67
C ALA A 140 -23.14 22.37 -3.49
N VAL A 141 -22.69 21.43 -4.31
CA VAL A 141 -23.57 20.50 -5.05
C VAL A 141 -24.07 19.45 -4.07
N SER A 142 -25.35 19.45 -3.73
CA SER A 142 -25.93 18.55 -2.73
C SER A 142 -25.97 17.09 -3.20
N GLU A 143 -26.12 16.86 -4.49
CA GLU A 143 -26.25 15.52 -5.07
C GLU A 143 -24.90 14.84 -5.23
N VAL A 144 -24.89 13.51 -5.05
CA VAL A 144 -23.82 12.62 -5.47
C VAL A 144 -24.24 11.98 -6.78
N ALA A 145 -23.40 12.08 -7.80
CA ALA A 145 -23.68 11.50 -9.12
C ALA A 145 -24.04 10.01 -8.99
N ALA A 146 -25.07 9.61 -9.71
CA ALA A 146 -25.41 8.20 -9.81
C ALA A 146 -24.25 7.42 -10.43
N ALA A 147 -23.97 6.24 -9.92
CA ALA A 147 -22.97 5.33 -10.47
C ALA A 147 -23.49 3.90 -10.38
N GLU A 148 -23.23 3.13 -11.41
CA GLU A 148 -23.42 1.68 -11.39
C GLU A 148 -22.27 1.02 -10.62
N LYS A 149 -22.49 -0.21 -10.16
CA LYS A 149 -21.46 -0.93 -9.36
C LYS A 149 -20.15 -1.13 -10.13
N ASP A 150 -20.24 -1.33 -11.45
CA ASP A 150 -19.13 -1.63 -12.35
C ASP A 150 -18.55 -0.36 -13.02
N ASP A 151 -19.04 0.84 -12.64
CA ASP A 151 -18.44 2.10 -13.11
C ASP A 151 -17.08 2.29 -12.46
N THR A 152 -16.11 2.71 -13.27
CA THR A 152 -14.75 2.98 -12.82
C THR A 152 -14.72 4.20 -11.92
N ALA A 153 -14.23 4.05 -10.69
CA ALA A 153 -14.05 5.11 -9.71
C ALA A 153 -12.61 5.64 -9.70
N VAL A 154 -11.65 4.74 -9.80
CA VAL A 154 -10.21 5.04 -9.70
C VAL A 154 -9.44 4.29 -10.78
N ILE A 155 -8.48 4.95 -11.41
CA ILE A 155 -7.44 4.31 -12.22
C ILE A 155 -6.13 4.42 -11.45
N LEU A 156 -5.67 3.30 -10.92
CA LEU A 156 -4.48 3.25 -10.08
C LEU A 156 -3.31 2.62 -10.84
N TYR A 157 -2.24 3.38 -11.04
CA TYR A 157 -1.08 2.89 -11.79
C TYR A 157 -0.19 1.99 -10.96
N THR A 158 0.13 0.82 -11.51
CA THR A 158 1.05 -0.17 -10.93
C THR A 158 2.30 -0.31 -11.79
N SER A 159 3.44 -0.58 -11.14
CA SER A 159 4.67 -0.91 -11.86
C SER A 159 4.55 -2.32 -12.45
N GLY A 160 4.03 -2.42 -13.66
CA GLY A 160 3.87 -3.69 -14.36
C GLY A 160 5.19 -4.46 -14.51
N THR A 161 5.10 -5.78 -14.67
CA THR A 161 6.24 -6.67 -14.95
C THR A 161 6.94 -6.38 -16.28
N THR A 162 6.30 -5.63 -17.18
CA THR A 162 6.75 -5.33 -18.55
C THR A 162 7.44 -3.97 -18.73
N GLY A 163 7.73 -3.26 -17.65
CA GLY A 163 8.52 -2.02 -17.65
C GLY A 163 7.73 -0.70 -17.75
N LYS A 164 6.52 -0.67 -18.33
CA LYS A 164 5.64 0.51 -18.32
C LYS A 164 4.54 0.35 -17.28
N PRO A 165 4.21 1.39 -16.48
CA PRO A 165 3.10 1.35 -15.56
C PRO A 165 1.79 1.07 -16.29
N LYS A 166 0.89 0.28 -15.65
CA LYS A 166 -0.46 -0.02 -16.14
C LYS A 166 -1.48 0.54 -15.17
N GLY A 167 -2.54 1.15 -15.67
CA GLY A 167 -3.64 1.66 -14.85
C GLY A 167 -4.64 0.55 -14.52
N ALA A 168 -4.71 0.09 -13.28
CA ALA A 168 -5.77 -0.82 -12.83
C ALA A 168 -7.07 -0.04 -12.65
N GLU A 169 -8.14 -0.48 -13.33
CA GLU A 169 -9.48 0.10 -13.19
C GLU A 169 -10.19 -0.49 -11.98
N LEU A 170 -10.38 0.32 -10.96
CA LEU A 170 -11.09 -0.04 -9.75
C LEU A 170 -12.49 0.59 -9.78
N THR A 171 -13.51 -0.23 -9.62
CA THR A 171 -14.89 0.20 -9.64
C THR A 171 -15.32 0.77 -8.29
N HIS A 172 -16.44 1.48 -8.26
CA HIS A 172 -17.05 1.93 -7.01
C HIS A 172 -17.35 0.75 -6.06
N GLU A 173 -17.78 -0.39 -6.60
CA GLU A 173 -18.05 -1.59 -5.80
C GLU A 173 -16.77 -2.22 -5.26
N ASN A 174 -15.70 -2.32 -6.07
CA ASN A 174 -14.42 -2.84 -5.61
C ASN A 174 -13.92 -2.09 -4.36
N LEU A 175 -13.90 -0.76 -4.43
CA LEU A 175 -13.38 0.08 -3.36
C LEU A 175 -14.32 0.10 -2.14
N ARG A 176 -15.63 0.14 -2.36
CA ARG A 176 -16.61 0.18 -1.27
C ARG A 176 -16.62 -1.12 -0.48
N SER A 177 -16.71 -2.25 -1.18
CA SER A 177 -16.75 -3.56 -0.53
C SER A 177 -15.43 -3.88 0.18
N ASN A 178 -14.28 -3.43 -0.36
CA ASN A 178 -13.01 -3.60 0.33
C ASN A 178 -12.84 -2.67 1.54
N ALA A 179 -13.40 -1.46 1.51
CA ALA A 179 -13.49 -0.59 2.68
C ALA A 179 -14.39 -1.19 3.76
N GLU A 180 -15.52 -1.82 3.39
CA GLU A 180 -16.40 -2.55 4.31
C GLU A 180 -15.65 -3.70 5.01
N VAL A 181 -14.95 -4.52 4.24
CA VAL A 181 -14.16 -5.64 4.78
C VAL A 181 -13.02 -5.15 5.67
N SER A 182 -12.31 -4.10 5.27
CA SER A 182 -11.23 -3.50 6.09
C SER A 182 -11.77 -2.97 7.41
N THR A 183 -12.91 -2.27 7.38
CA THR A 183 -13.60 -1.79 8.58
C THR A 183 -13.93 -2.94 9.55
N ALA A 184 -14.41 -4.06 9.01
CA ALA A 184 -14.73 -5.24 9.81
C ALA A 184 -13.48 -5.92 10.39
N LEU A 185 -12.42 -6.12 9.56
CA LEU A 185 -11.16 -6.74 9.97
C LEU A 185 -10.46 -5.97 11.10
N PHE A 186 -10.48 -4.65 11.03
CA PHE A 186 -9.87 -3.78 12.04
C PHE A 186 -10.81 -3.48 13.22
N SER A 187 -12.07 -3.94 13.14
CA SER A 187 -13.12 -3.58 14.08
C SER A 187 -13.19 -2.07 14.29
N SER A 188 -13.07 -1.32 13.17
CA SER A 188 -13.05 0.14 13.18
C SER A 188 -14.42 0.70 13.51
N ARG A 189 -14.45 1.73 14.36
CA ARG A 189 -15.69 2.32 14.88
C ARG A 189 -15.51 3.81 15.15
N GLU A 190 -16.62 4.48 15.38
CA GLU A 190 -16.61 5.85 15.88
C GLU A 190 -15.77 5.95 17.17
N GLY A 191 -14.91 6.98 17.26
CA GLY A 191 -13.96 7.18 18.33
C GLY A 191 -12.59 6.53 18.12
N ASP A 192 -12.42 5.68 17.11
CA ASP A 192 -11.09 5.22 16.71
C ASP A 192 -10.32 6.35 16.00
N VAL A 193 -8.99 6.33 16.18
CA VAL A 193 -8.04 7.20 15.48
C VAL A 193 -7.08 6.32 14.69
N ILE A 194 -7.13 6.44 13.37
CA ILE A 194 -6.31 5.69 12.42
C ILE A 194 -5.10 6.53 12.02
N PHE A 195 -3.92 5.93 12.03
CA PHE A 195 -2.69 6.60 11.62
C PHE A 195 -2.60 6.75 10.10
N GLY A 196 -2.65 7.98 9.60
CA GLY A 196 -2.62 8.32 8.17
C GLY A 196 -1.22 8.54 7.61
N GLY A 197 -0.28 7.63 7.90
CA GLY A 197 1.10 7.69 7.39
C GLY A 197 1.32 6.92 6.09
N LEU A 198 0.40 6.01 5.72
CA LEU A 198 0.42 5.36 4.40
C LEU A 198 -0.09 6.33 3.33
N PRO A 199 0.60 6.44 2.17
CA PRO A 199 0.18 7.36 1.12
C PRO A 199 -1.22 7.04 0.57
N PHE A 200 -2.10 8.04 0.46
CA PHE A 200 -3.44 7.87 -0.09
C PHE A 200 -3.47 7.77 -1.63
N PHE A 201 -2.37 8.09 -2.30
CA PHE A 201 -2.22 7.77 -3.72
C PHE A 201 -1.96 6.27 -3.96
N HIS A 202 -1.71 5.51 -2.90
CA HIS A 202 -1.57 4.05 -2.93
C HIS A 202 -2.80 3.40 -2.32
N ILE A 203 -3.26 2.29 -2.92
CA ILE A 203 -4.53 1.64 -2.56
C ILE A 203 -4.62 1.24 -1.08
N PHE A 204 -3.52 0.85 -0.44
CA PHE A 204 -3.52 0.47 0.97
C PHE A 204 -3.94 1.65 1.86
N GLY A 205 -3.26 2.80 1.75
CA GLY A 205 -3.65 4.00 2.49
C GLY A 205 -5.02 4.55 2.07
N GLN A 206 -5.35 4.47 0.77
CA GLN A 206 -6.61 4.96 0.25
C GLN A 206 -7.81 4.17 0.78
N THR A 207 -7.76 2.84 0.73
CA THR A 207 -8.90 1.99 1.11
C THR A 207 -8.90 1.67 2.59
N CYS A 208 -7.78 1.16 3.13
CA CYS A 208 -7.74 0.67 4.50
C CYS A 208 -7.71 1.82 5.53
N ALA A 209 -6.99 2.93 5.26
CA ALA A 209 -6.97 4.07 6.17
C ALA A 209 -8.10 5.07 5.86
N LEU A 210 -8.14 5.67 4.66
CA LEU A 210 -9.06 6.77 4.37
C LEU A 210 -10.50 6.30 4.22
N ASN A 211 -10.78 5.36 3.28
CA ASN A 211 -12.16 4.96 2.99
C ASN A 211 -12.79 4.21 4.18
N SER A 212 -12.03 3.34 4.86
CA SER A 212 -12.52 2.61 6.04
C SER A 212 -12.82 3.56 7.21
N ALA A 213 -11.98 4.58 7.44
CA ALA A 213 -12.23 5.59 8.48
C ALA A 213 -13.50 6.38 8.21
N VAL A 214 -13.68 6.88 6.97
CA VAL A 214 -14.91 7.60 6.60
C VAL A 214 -16.13 6.72 6.79
N MET A 215 -16.07 5.46 6.40
CA MET A 215 -17.17 4.50 6.58
C MET A 215 -17.49 4.23 8.05
N ALA A 216 -16.47 4.03 8.87
CA ALA A 216 -16.58 3.73 10.29
C ALA A 216 -17.01 4.94 11.15
N GLY A 217 -16.84 6.17 10.65
CA GLY A 217 -16.98 7.39 11.45
C GLY A 217 -15.76 7.66 12.34
N ALA A 218 -14.59 7.13 11.95
CA ALA A 218 -13.32 7.28 12.65
C ALA A 218 -12.53 8.50 12.19
N THR A 219 -11.53 8.90 12.96
CA THR A 219 -10.59 9.98 12.63
C THR A 219 -9.36 9.40 11.95
N VAL A 220 -8.84 10.08 10.92
CA VAL A 220 -7.50 9.81 10.36
C VAL A 220 -6.57 10.96 10.75
N THR A 221 -5.51 10.66 11.50
CA THR A 221 -4.46 11.64 11.80
C THR A 221 -3.32 11.50 10.80
N LEU A 222 -3.02 12.58 10.08
CA LEU A 222 -2.15 12.57 8.92
C LEU A 222 -0.68 12.74 9.29
N LEU A 223 0.19 12.03 8.56
CA LEU A 223 1.61 12.30 8.50
C LEU A 223 2.04 12.33 7.01
N PRO A 224 2.20 13.51 6.41
CA PRO A 224 2.46 13.64 4.97
C PRO A 224 3.74 12.97 4.48
N ARG A 225 4.75 12.89 5.34
CA ARG A 225 6.00 12.17 5.11
C ARG A 225 6.34 11.40 6.38
N PHE A 226 6.49 10.08 6.24
CA PHE A 226 6.81 9.24 7.39
C PHE A 226 8.16 9.62 8.01
N ASP A 227 8.11 9.86 9.31
CA ASP A 227 9.25 10.02 10.23
C ASP A 227 8.89 9.26 11.50
N PRO A 228 9.74 8.36 12.01
CA PRO A 228 9.38 7.50 13.14
C PRO A 228 9.18 8.27 14.45
N VAL A 229 9.94 9.34 14.70
CA VAL A 229 9.79 10.15 15.91
C VAL A 229 8.48 10.94 15.85
N LYS A 230 8.18 11.57 14.72
CA LYS A 230 6.89 12.24 14.49
C LYS A 230 5.70 11.27 14.56
N ALA A 231 5.85 10.05 14.07
CA ALA A 231 4.82 9.03 14.19
C ALA A 231 4.54 8.69 15.67
N LEU A 232 5.57 8.52 16.50
CA LEU A 232 5.43 8.30 17.94
C LEU A 232 4.77 9.49 18.66
N GLU A 233 5.15 10.73 18.30
CA GLU A 233 4.53 11.96 18.82
C GLU A 233 3.01 11.97 18.49
N ILE A 234 2.65 11.69 17.24
CA ILE A 234 1.26 11.64 16.77
C ILE A 234 0.47 10.53 17.48
N ILE A 235 1.05 9.32 17.59
CA ILE A 235 0.39 8.20 18.29
C ILE A 235 0.05 8.59 19.72
N ALA A 236 0.98 9.21 20.44
CA ALA A 236 0.79 9.65 21.82
C ALA A 236 -0.18 10.83 21.95
N ARG A 237 -0.03 11.86 21.09
CA ARG A 237 -0.82 13.11 21.11
C ARG A 237 -2.28 12.86 20.76
N ASP A 238 -2.51 12.15 19.65
CA ASP A 238 -3.85 11.97 19.07
C ASP A 238 -4.51 10.68 19.54
N LYS A 239 -3.84 9.91 20.41
CA LYS A 239 -4.35 8.63 20.94
C LYS A 239 -4.72 7.66 19.85
N VAL A 240 -3.79 7.45 18.90
CA VAL A 240 -3.98 6.51 17.78
C VAL A 240 -4.34 5.12 18.31
N THR A 241 -5.40 4.55 17.76
CA THR A 241 -5.90 3.21 18.14
C THR A 241 -5.55 2.13 17.12
N ILE A 242 -5.40 2.53 15.83
CA ILE A 242 -5.06 1.64 14.72
C ILE A 242 -3.88 2.23 13.96
N PHE A 243 -2.82 1.43 13.81
CA PHE A 243 -1.64 1.79 13.02
C PHE A 243 -1.52 0.86 11.82
N GLU A 244 -1.64 1.42 10.62
CA GLU A 244 -1.43 0.70 9.37
C GLU A 244 -0.08 1.09 8.78
N GLY A 245 0.72 0.10 8.42
CA GLY A 245 2.08 0.35 7.95
C GLY A 245 2.64 -0.76 7.06
N VAL A 246 3.81 -0.49 6.52
CA VAL A 246 4.65 -1.48 5.84
C VAL A 246 5.79 -1.92 6.77
N PRO A 247 6.44 -3.08 6.56
CA PRO A 247 7.48 -3.59 7.46
C PRO A 247 8.57 -2.60 7.84
N SER A 248 9.04 -1.79 6.89
CA SER A 248 10.05 -0.75 7.15
C SER A 248 9.60 0.33 8.15
N MET A 249 8.31 0.63 8.23
CA MET A 249 7.76 1.56 9.21
C MET A 249 7.80 0.94 10.61
N TYR A 250 7.47 -0.33 10.77
CA TYR A 250 7.57 -1.05 12.05
C TYR A 250 9.01 -1.14 12.53
N ILE A 251 9.95 -1.47 11.64
CA ILE A 251 11.39 -1.48 11.95
C ILE A 251 11.83 -0.08 12.43
N ALA A 252 11.44 0.98 11.73
CA ALA A 252 11.79 2.34 12.07
C ALA A 252 11.23 2.77 13.43
N LEU A 253 9.97 2.41 13.74
CA LEU A 253 9.36 2.68 15.05
C LEU A 253 10.08 1.95 16.19
N LEU A 254 10.44 0.68 15.98
CA LEU A 254 11.20 -0.11 16.95
C LEU A 254 12.59 0.47 17.24
N ARG A 255 13.19 1.15 16.27
CA ARG A 255 14.53 1.75 16.37
C ARG A 255 14.51 3.26 16.66
N ALA A 256 13.32 3.86 16.77
CA ALA A 256 13.20 5.30 16.96
C ALA A 256 13.83 5.74 18.31
N PRO A 257 14.66 6.78 18.32
CA PRO A 257 15.24 7.30 19.54
C PRO A 257 14.16 7.90 20.46
N GLY A 258 14.29 7.63 21.75
CA GLY A 258 13.35 8.17 22.74
C GLY A 258 11.94 7.56 22.71
N ARG A 259 11.72 6.45 22.01
CA ARG A 259 10.42 5.76 21.90
C ARG A 259 9.74 5.55 23.26
N ASP A 260 10.49 5.15 24.27
CA ASP A 260 9.96 4.81 25.58
C ASP A 260 9.48 6.04 26.38
N ASN A 261 9.68 7.26 25.86
CA ASN A 261 9.17 8.51 26.44
C ASN A 261 7.72 8.83 26.03
N TYR A 262 7.14 8.06 25.09
CA TYR A 262 5.80 8.29 24.56
C TYR A 262 4.78 7.33 25.19
N ASP A 263 3.60 7.86 25.53
CA ASP A 263 2.45 7.02 25.92
C ASP A 263 1.75 6.44 24.68
N LEU A 264 2.05 5.18 24.38
CA LEU A 264 1.53 4.46 23.21
C LEU A 264 0.38 3.50 23.57
N SER A 265 -0.15 3.59 24.80
CA SER A 265 -1.15 2.65 25.34
C SER A 265 -2.51 2.68 24.67
N SER A 266 -2.78 3.71 23.85
CA SER A 266 -4.00 3.79 23.03
C SER A 266 -3.99 2.82 21.84
N LEU A 267 -2.80 2.40 21.38
CA LEU A 267 -2.66 1.53 20.23
C LEU A 267 -3.17 0.12 20.56
N ARG A 268 -4.25 -0.31 19.90
CA ARG A 268 -4.86 -1.64 20.10
C ARG A 268 -4.55 -2.61 18.96
N LEU A 269 -4.36 -2.09 17.76
CA LEU A 269 -4.16 -2.85 16.54
C LEU A 269 -3.13 -2.20 15.65
N ALA A 270 -2.27 -3.03 15.08
CA ALA A 270 -1.41 -2.68 13.97
C ALA A 270 -1.66 -3.64 12.81
N ALA A 271 -1.63 -3.14 11.57
CA ALA A 271 -1.85 -3.91 10.36
C ALA A 271 -0.68 -3.72 9.38
N SER A 272 -0.01 -4.80 9.04
CA SER A 272 1.10 -4.81 8.08
C SER A 272 0.66 -5.36 6.74
N GLY A 273 1.10 -4.71 5.67
CA GLY A 273 0.85 -5.14 4.29
C GLY A 273 1.84 -4.56 3.29
N GLY A 274 1.65 -4.87 2.01
CA GLY A 274 2.48 -4.35 0.91
C GLY A 274 3.79 -5.11 0.69
N SER A 275 4.38 -5.70 1.70
CA SER A 275 5.49 -6.64 1.63
C SER A 275 5.48 -7.58 2.83
N ALA A 276 6.24 -8.66 2.76
CA ALA A 276 6.33 -9.65 3.84
C ALA A 276 6.88 -9.01 5.12
N LEU A 277 6.23 -9.29 6.25
CA LEU A 277 6.68 -8.87 7.57
C LEU A 277 7.57 -9.96 8.16
N PRO A 278 8.85 -9.67 8.52
CA PRO A 278 9.67 -10.64 9.21
C PRO A 278 9.06 -11.04 10.56
N VAL A 279 9.07 -12.33 10.87
CA VAL A 279 8.46 -12.89 12.09
C VAL A 279 9.09 -12.29 13.35
N GLU A 280 10.40 -12.08 13.34
CA GLU A 280 11.11 -11.42 14.45
C GLU A 280 10.62 -9.99 14.71
N ILE A 281 10.36 -9.23 13.64
CA ILE A 281 9.83 -7.86 13.76
C ILE A 281 8.41 -7.86 14.31
N LEU A 282 7.57 -8.84 13.91
CA LEU A 282 6.23 -9.00 14.46
C LEU A 282 6.29 -9.21 15.98
N HIS A 283 7.10 -10.18 16.44
CA HIS A 283 7.22 -10.50 17.87
C HIS A 283 7.82 -9.34 18.69
N GLU A 284 8.86 -8.69 18.13
CA GLU A 284 9.48 -7.53 18.78
C GLU A 284 8.47 -6.38 18.93
N PHE A 285 7.69 -6.11 17.86
CA PHE A 285 6.67 -5.06 17.88
C PHE A 285 5.57 -5.34 18.92
N GLU A 286 4.97 -6.53 18.91
CA GLU A 286 3.92 -6.89 19.87
C GLU A 286 4.41 -6.83 21.32
N THR A 287 5.66 -7.27 21.56
CA THR A 287 6.25 -7.23 22.89
C THR A 287 6.49 -5.78 23.35
N THR A 288 6.95 -4.92 22.44
CA THR A 288 7.34 -3.54 22.72
C THR A 288 6.13 -2.62 22.84
N PHE A 289 5.22 -2.67 21.86
CA PHE A 289 4.09 -1.74 21.78
C PHE A 289 2.85 -2.23 22.53
N LYS A 290 2.82 -3.49 22.96
CA LYS A 290 1.68 -4.12 23.64
C LYS A 290 0.38 -4.12 22.79
N ALA A 291 0.53 -4.03 21.49
CA ALA A 291 -0.54 -4.01 20.50
C ALA A 291 -0.45 -5.23 19.60
N THR A 292 -1.58 -5.77 19.15
CA THR A 292 -1.61 -6.88 18.21
C THR A 292 -1.17 -6.39 16.81
N LEU A 293 -0.25 -7.10 16.18
CA LEU A 293 0.19 -6.83 14.81
C LEU A 293 -0.28 -7.94 13.87
N LEU A 294 -1.17 -7.60 12.95
CA LEU A 294 -1.74 -8.52 11.96
C LEU A 294 -1.16 -8.27 10.58
N GLU A 295 -0.81 -9.33 9.89
CA GLU A 295 -0.34 -9.24 8.50
C GLU A 295 -1.47 -9.60 7.53
N GLY A 296 -1.57 -8.83 6.43
CA GLY A 296 -2.52 -9.06 5.36
C GLY A 296 -1.86 -9.04 3.99
N TYR A 297 -2.60 -9.54 2.99
CA TYR A 297 -2.17 -9.63 1.62
C TYR A 297 -3.20 -9.03 0.67
N GLY A 298 -2.67 -8.38 -0.34
CA GLY A 298 -3.44 -7.82 -1.43
C GLY A 298 -2.58 -7.02 -2.40
N LEU A 299 -3.20 -6.62 -3.49
CA LEU A 299 -2.56 -5.89 -4.59
C LEU A 299 -3.43 -4.69 -4.97
N SER A 300 -2.87 -3.79 -5.77
CA SER A 300 -3.67 -2.69 -6.34
C SER A 300 -4.84 -3.23 -7.16
N GLU A 301 -4.60 -4.29 -7.88
CA GLU A 301 -5.57 -5.01 -8.71
C GLU A 301 -6.66 -5.74 -7.91
N THR A 302 -6.55 -5.76 -6.57
CA THR A 302 -7.52 -6.40 -5.67
C THR A 302 -8.10 -5.48 -4.59
N SER A 303 -7.90 -4.16 -4.65
CA SER A 303 -8.62 -3.05 -3.98
C SER A 303 -8.43 -2.76 -2.48
N PRO A 304 -7.45 -3.18 -1.67
CA PRO A 304 -6.41 -4.15 -1.95
C PRO A 304 -6.63 -5.54 -1.31
N VAL A 305 -7.30 -5.63 -0.13
CA VAL A 305 -7.22 -6.77 0.80
C VAL A 305 -7.99 -7.99 0.29
N VAL A 306 -7.30 -9.14 0.20
CA VAL A 306 -7.93 -10.44 -0.16
C VAL A 306 -7.63 -11.57 0.81
N ALA A 307 -6.58 -11.45 1.63
CA ALA A 307 -6.31 -12.34 2.76
C ALA A 307 -5.84 -11.53 3.97
N PHE A 308 -6.20 -11.96 5.17
CA PHE A 308 -5.84 -11.26 6.40
C PHE A 308 -5.84 -12.21 7.60
N ASN A 309 -4.88 -12.04 8.53
CA ASN A 309 -4.92 -12.63 9.85
C ASN A 309 -6.02 -11.96 10.70
N GLN A 310 -6.80 -12.71 11.43
CA GLN A 310 -7.96 -12.20 12.18
C GLN A 310 -7.66 -12.07 13.66
N MET A 311 -8.20 -11.02 14.30
CA MET A 311 -8.03 -10.79 15.74
C MET A 311 -8.53 -11.97 16.58
N ASP A 312 -9.75 -12.45 16.28
CA ASP A 312 -10.47 -13.49 17.03
C ASP A 312 -10.44 -14.84 16.29
N GLY A 313 -9.55 -15.01 15.30
CA GLY A 313 -9.44 -16.20 14.47
C GLY A 313 -8.08 -16.86 14.49
N ILE A 314 -7.84 -17.71 13.48
CA ILE A 314 -6.54 -18.34 13.28
C ILE A 314 -5.54 -17.26 12.88
N ARG A 315 -4.47 -17.14 13.66
CA ARG A 315 -3.36 -16.24 13.43
C ARG A 315 -2.04 -16.99 13.50
N LYS A 316 -1.31 -17.01 12.40
CA LYS A 316 0.00 -17.68 12.34
C LYS A 316 1.08 -16.69 11.90
N PRO A 317 2.13 -16.47 12.71
CA PRO A 317 3.26 -15.63 12.31
C PRO A 317 3.85 -16.06 10.94
N GLY A 318 4.21 -15.09 10.11
CA GLY A 318 4.72 -15.32 8.75
C GLY A 318 3.65 -15.68 7.73
N SER A 319 2.38 -15.79 8.13
CA SER A 319 1.24 -15.98 7.23
C SER A 319 0.54 -14.67 6.92
N VAL A 320 -0.21 -14.67 5.83
CA VAL A 320 -1.15 -13.58 5.48
C VAL A 320 -2.60 -13.90 5.87
N GLY A 321 -2.80 -14.94 6.69
CA GLY A 321 -4.11 -15.34 7.19
C GLY A 321 -4.94 -16.12 6.16
N THR A 322 -6.25 -16.01 6.30
CA THR A 322 -7.25 -16.67 5.44
C THR A 322 -7.87 -15.68 4.47
N ALA A 323 -8.56 -16.20 3.45
CA ALA A 323 -9.34 -15.36 2.54
C ALA A 323 -10.34 -14.49 3.31
N VAL A 324 -10.41 -13.20 2.99
CA VAL A 324 -11.39 -12.29 3.59
C VAL A 324 -12.79 -12.56 3.04
N ALA A 325 -13.83 -12.10 3.75
CA ALA A 325 -15.22 -12.29 3.33
C ALA A 325 -15.43 -11.80 1.88
N GLY A 326 -15.98 -12.64 1.02
CA GLY A 326 -16.22 -12.35 -0.40
C GLY A 326 -15.05 -12.64 -1.34
N ALA A 327 -13.81 -12.76 -0.85
CA ALA A 327 -12.68 -13.19 -1.67
C ALA A 327 -12.65 -14.72 -1.80
N GLN A 328 -12.27 -15.19 -2.99
CA GLN A 328 -11.93 -16.59 -3.26
C GLN A 328 -10.47 -16.65 -3.69
N LEU A 329 -9.70 -17.49 -3.02
CA LEU A 329 -8.28 -17.69 -3.31
C LEU A 329 -8.02 -19.16 -3.64
N ARG A 330 -7.21 -19.39 -4.66
CA ARG A 330 -6.73 -20.70 -5.07
C ARG A 330 -5.23 -20.67 -5.24
N ILE A 331 -4.57 -21.82 -5.01
CA ILE A 331 -3.17 -22.01 -5.37
C ILE A 331 -3.14 -22.86 -6.64
N VAL A 332 -2.55 -22.30 -7.71
CA VAL A 332 -2.61 -22.93 -9.04
C VAL A 332 -1.21 -23.08 -9.64
N ASN A 333 -1.09 -24.05 -10.53
CA ASN A 333 0.11 -24.25 -11.36
C ASN A 333 0.07 -23.33 -12.60
N ASP A 334 1.10 -23.41 -13.45
CA ASP A 334 1.21 -22.60 -14.66
C ASP A 334 0.06 -22.85 -15.67
N ALA A 335 -0.54 -24.04 -15.66
CA ALA A 335 -1.70 -24.37 -16.49
C ALA A 335 -3.03 -23.89 -15.89
N GLY A 336 -3.04 -23.31 -14.68
CA GLY A 336 -4.22 -22.83 -13.99
C GLY A 336 -5.01 -23.89 -13.21
N ALA A 337 -4.51 -25.10 -13.14
CA ALA A 337 -5.09 -26.15 -12.31
C ALA A 337 -4.64 -26.00 -10.85
N ASP A 338 -5.51 -26.40 -9.93
CA ASP A 338 -5.17 -26.42 -8.51
C ASP A 338 -3.95 -27.34 -8.26
N VAL A 339 -3.09 -26.90 -7.35
CA VAL A 339 -1.99 -27.74 -6.89
C VAL A 339 -2.45 -28.69 -5.77
N GLU A 340 -1.64 -29.73 -5.48
CA GLU A 340 -1.89 -30.58 -4.34
C GLU A 340 -1.88 -29.78 -3.04
N PRO A 341 -2.67 -30.15 -2.01
CA PRO A 341 -2.70 -29.46 -0.72
C PRO A 341 -1.30 -29.32 -0.11
N GLY A 342 -0.96 -28.10 0.30
CA GLY A 342 0.36 -27.78 0.87
C GLY A 342 1.47 -27.52 -0.16
N ALA A 343 1.24 -27.82 -1.44
CA ALA A 343 2.21 -27.51 -2.50
C ALA A 343 2.27 -26.02 -2.80
N VAL A 344 3.41 -25.56 -3.32
CA VAL A 344 3.63 -24.18 -3.75
C VAL A 344 3.09 -23.99 -5.17
N GLY A 345 2.32 -22.91 -5.36
CA GLY A 345 1.83 -22.47 -6.66
C GLY A 345 1.52 -20.98 -6.64
N GLU A 346 0.99 -20.45 -7.74
CA GLU A 346 0.60 -19.06 -7.86
C GLU A 346 -0.77 -18.81 -7.20
N ILE A 347 -0.92 -17.73 -6.43
CA ILE A 347 -2.24 -17.29 -5.95
C ILE A 347 -3.06 -16.78 -7.13
N ALA A 348 -4.25 -17.34 -7.28
CA ALA A 348 -5.31 -16.84 -8.15
C ALA A 348 -6.46 -16.31 -7.29
N VAL A 349 -6.97 -15.14 -7.63
CA VAL A 349 -8.00 -14.42 -6.84
C VAL A 349 -9.24 -14.20 -7.68
N ALA A 350 -10.42 -14.47 -7.09
CA ALA A 350 -11.71 -14.07 -7.63
C ALA A 350 -12.57 -13.40 -6.55
N GLY A 351 -13.54 -12.60 -6.95
CA GLY A 351 -14.46 -11.93 -6.04
C GLY A 351 -14.64 -10.44 -6.34
N PRO A 352 -15.44 -9.74 -5.52
CA PRO A 352 -15.85 -8.36 -5.79
C PRO A 352 -14.71 -7.34 -5.69
N TYR A 353 -13.53 -7.74 -5.23
CA TYR A 353 -12.35 -6.87 -5.04
C TYR A 353 -11.44 -6.81 -6.25
N VAL A 354 -11.57 -7.78 -7.18
CA VAL A 354 -10.73 -7.85 -8.38
C VAL A 354 -11.10 -6.71 -9.32
N MET A 355 -10.09 -6.00 -9.80
CA MET A 355 -10.22 -4.90 -10.75
C MET A 355 -11.07 -5.28 -11.97
N LYS A 356 -11.69 -4.30 -12.60
CA LYS A 356 -12.39 -4.46 -13.88
C LYS A 356 -11.45 -4.90 -15.01
N GLY A 357 -10.21 -4.40 -14.98
CA GLY A 357 -9.15 -4.68 -15.94
C GLY A 357 -8.08 -3.61 -15.91
N TYR A 358 -7.16 -3.67 -16.87
CA TYR A 358 -6.19 -2.60 -17.09
C TYR A 358 -6.74 -1.59 -18.10
N TRP A 359 -6.69 -0.31 -17.75
CA TRP A 359 -7.18 0.80 -18.54
C TRP A 359 -6.61 0.78 -19.97
N ASN A 360 -7.49 0.83 -20.96
CA ASN A 360 -7.14 0.78 -22.40
C ASN A 360 -6.19 -0.37 -22.78
N ASN A 361 -6.15 -1.46 -22.00
CA ASN A 361 -5.23 -2.58 -22.26
C ASN A 361 -5.94 -3.94 -22.11
N PRO A 362 -6.81 -4.29 -23.08
CA PRO A 362 -7.58 -5.55 -23.03
C PRO A 362 -6.68 -6.78 -23.13
N GLU A 363 -5.54 -6.70 -23.81
CA GLU A 363 -4.59 -7.80 -23.92
C GLU A 363 -3.94 -8.11 -22.55
N ALA A 364 -3.47 -7.09 -21.83
CA ALA A 364 -2.94 -7.27 -20.49
C ALA A 364 -4.02 -7.73 -19.50
N THR A 365 -5.26 -7.28 -19.68
CA THR A 365 -6.41 -7.73 -18.88
C THR A 365 -6.68 -9.22 -19.09
N ALA A 366 -6.77 -9.66 -20.32
CA ALA A 366 -6.99 -11.09 -20.67
C ALA A 366 -5.85 -11.98 -20.17
N ALA A 367 -4.61 -11.49 -20.23
CA ALA A 367 -3.45 -12.21 -19.70
C ALA A 367 -3.46 -12.31 -18.16
N ALA A 368 -3.94 -11.25 -17.45
CA ALA A 368 -4.00 -11.24 -16.01
C ALA A 368 -5.23 -11.96 -15.44
N ILE A 369 -6.35 -11.99 -16.19
CA ILE A 369 -7.62 -12.59 -15.76
C ILE A 369 -8.10 -13.54 -16.87
N PRO A 370 -7.37 -14.65 -17.16
CA PRO A 370 -7.64 -15.49 -18.33
C PRO A 370 -8.96 -16.25 -18.26
N ASP A 371 -9.44 -16.58 -17.08
CA ASP A 371 -10.59 -17.47 -16.82
C ASP A 371 -11.49 -16.95 -15.67
N GLY A 372 -11.49 -15.63 -15.45
CA GLY A 372 -12.19 -14.98 -14.33
C GLY A 372 -11.43 -15.00 -13.02
N TRP A 373 -10.20 -15.55 -12.99
CA TRP A 373 -9.30 -15.56 -11.85
C TRP A 373 -8.10 -14.67 -12.12
N PHE A 374 -7.94 -13.65 -11.31
CA PHE A 374 -6.78 -12.77 -11.38
C PHE A 374 -5.52 -13.51 -10.92
N ARG A 375 -4.52 -13.56 -11.80
CA ARG A 375 -3.19 -14.15 -11.55
C ARG A 375 -2.29 -13.12 -10.92
N THR A 376 -1.92 -13.35 -9.68
CA THR A 376 -1.20 -12.33 -8.89
C THR A 376 0.29 -12.23 -9.20
N GLY A 377 0.89 -13.30 -9.73
CA GLY A 377 2.33 -13.43 -9.87
C GLY A 377 3.05 -13.68 -8.53
N ASP A 378 2.32 -13.90 -7.44
CA ASP A 378 2.86 -14.21 -6.14
C ASP A 378 2.69 -15.73 -5.87
N LEU A 379 3.77 -16.38 -5.44
CA LEU A 379 3.79 -17.79 -5.07
C LEU A 379 3.44 -17.95 -3.60
N ALA A 380 2.59 -18.93 -3.31
CA ALA A 380 2.16 -19.23 -1.96
C ALA A 380 1.89 -20.72 -1.76
N ARG A 381 1.73 -21.11 -0.52
CA ARG A 381 1.16 -22.38 -0.11
C ARG A 381 0.01 -22.15 0.85
N GLN A 382 -0.92 -23.08 0.92
CA GLN A 382 -2.00 -23.10 1.90
C GLN A 382 -1.80 -24.30 2.82
N ASP A 383 -1.96 -24.10 4.12
CA ASP A 383 -1.88 -25.20 5.09
C ASP A 383 -3.25 -25.85 5.32
N GLU A 384 -3.29 -26.88 6.20
CA GLU A 384 -4.47 -27.66 6.53
C GLU A 384 -5.57 -26.86 7.23
N ASP A 385 -5.23 -25.72 7.88
CA ASP A 385 -6.18 -24.79 8.50
C ASP A 385 -6.71 -23.74 7.52
N GLY A 386 -6.32 -23.82 6.23
CA GLY A 386 -6.74 -22.87 5.19
C GLY A 386 -5.97 -21.54 5.20
N VAL A 387 -4.87 -21.46 5.95
CA VAL A 387 -4.05 -20.27 6.10
C VAL A 387 -3.04 -20.18 4.95
N PHE A 388 -2.92 -18.99 4.34
CA PHE A 388 -2.02 -18.73 3.23
C PHE A 388 -0.67 -18.18 3.71
N PHE A 389 0.40 -18.69 3.13
CA PHE A 389 1.77 -18.25 3.34
C PHE A 389 2.35 -17.82 2.00
N ILE A 390 2.66 -16.53 1.86
CA ILE A 390 3.40 -16.05 0.69
C ILE A 390 4.81 -16.60 0.74
N VAL A 391 5.20 -17.30 -0.29
CA VAL A 391 6.55 -17.89 -0.42
C VAL A 391 7.50 -16.90 -1.06
N ASP A 392 7.11 -16.33 -2.21
CA ASP A 392 7.85 -15.26 -2.89
C ASP A 392 7.06 -14.72 -4.11
N ARG A 393 7.66 -13.80 -4.86
CA ARG A 393 7.18 -13.45 -6.19
C ARG A 393 7.74 -14.39 -7.23
N LYS A 394 6.90 -14.83 -8.15
CA LYS A 394 7.31 -15.74 -9.24
C LYS A 394 8.52 -15.21 -10.03
N LYS A 395 8.60 -13.89 -10.24
CA LYS A 395 9.70 -13.21 -10.94
C LYS A 395 10.97 -13.01 -10.11
N ASP A 396 10.88 -13.10 -8.79
CA ASP A 396 12.00 -12.89 -7.86
C ASP A 396 12.60 -14.22 -7.39
N MET A 397 11.98 -15.36 -7.76
CA MET A 397 12.47 -16.70 -7.51
C MET A 397 13.81 -16.92 -8.24
N ILE A 398 14.78 -17.44 -7.52
CA ILE A 398 16.14 -17.69 -8.03
C ILE A 398 16.23 -19.11 -8.55
N LEU A 399 16.67 -19.27 -9.80
CA LEU A 399 16.86 -20.58 -10.45
C LEU A 399 18.33 -20.98 -10.42
N ARG A 400 18.73 -21.69 -9.37
CA ARG A 400 20.12 -22.10 -9.15
C ARG A 400 20.31 -23.62 -9.37
N GLY A 401 21.02 -23.99 -10.42
CA GLY A 401 21.36 -25.41 -10.69
C GLY A 401 20.12 -26.31 -10.81
N GLY A 402 18.99 -25.78 -11.32
CA GLY A 402 17.73 -26.49 -11.44
C GLY A 402 16.85 -26.49 -10.17
N TYR A 403 17.30 -25.84 -9.10
CA TYR A 403 16.51 -25.68 -7.88
C TYR A 403 15.82 -24.32 -7.86
N ASN A 404 14.54 -24.33 -7.47
CA ASN A 404 13.80 -23.10 -7.14
C ASN A 404 14.22 -22.67 -5.72
N ILE A 405 14.78 -21.48 -5.61
CA ILE A 405 15.16 -20.88 -4.33
C ILE A 405 14.30 -19.63 -4.13
N TYR A 406 13.69 -19.55 -2.98
CA TYR A 406 12.79 -18.47 -2.61
C TYR A 406 13.53 -17.48 -1.70
N PRO A 407 13.83 -16.26 -2.18
CA PRO A 407 14.51 -15.22 -1.42
C PRO A 407 13.99 -15.01 -0.01
N ARG A 408 12.67 -15.01 0.18
CA ARG A 408 12.03 -14.79 1.48
C ARG A 408 12.48 -15.78 2.54
N GLU A 409 12.63 -17.05 2.20
CA GLU A 409 13.08 -18.09 3.15
C GLU A 409 14.48 -17.74 3.74
N ILE A 410 15.32 -17.14 2.93
CA ILE A 410 16.67 -16.75 3.32
C ILE A 410 16.64 -15.42 4.09
N GLU A 411 15.80 -14.50 3.66
CA GLU A 411 15.59 -13.21 4.32
C GLU A 411 15.09 -13.38 5.76
N GLU A 412 14.16 -14.31 6.01
CA GLU A 412 13.68 -14.64 7.37
C GLU A 412 14.87 -15.06 8.26
N VAL A 413 15.75 -15.93 7.79
CA VAL A 413 16.93 -16.36 8.56
C VAL A 413 17.93 -15.22 8.76
N LEU A 414 18.09 -14.32 7.78
CA LEU A 414 18.93 -13.13 7.92
C LEU A 414 18.41 -12.19 9.00
N TYR A 415 17.10 -12.02 9.13
CA TYR A 415 16.49 -11.20 10.18
C TYR A 415 16.67 -11.76 11.60
N GLU A 416 16.92 -13.08 11.76
CA GLU A 416 17.28 -13.70 13.04
C GLU A 416 18.68 -13.28 13.52
N HIS A 417 19.55 -12.78 12.62
CA HIS A 417 20.91 -12.41 12.99
C HIS A 417 20.91 -11.10 13.80
N PRO A 418 21.59 -11.06 14.99
CA PRO A 418 21.53 -9.91 15.91
C PRO A 418 21.96 -8.58 15.29
N ALA A 419 22.91 -8.60 14.34
CA ALA A 419 23.42 -7.40 13.68
C ALA A 419 22.53 -6.87 12.53
N VAL A 420 21.61 -7.69 11.98
CA VAL A 420 20.82 -7.34 10.78
C VAL A 420 19.59 -6.53 11.15
N ALA A 421 19.45 -5.35 10.53
CA ALA A 421 18.26 -4.52 10.60
C ALA A 421 17.32 -4.74 9.42
N GLU A 422 17.88 -4.83 8.20
CA GLU A 422 17.14 -5.08 6.97
C GLU A 422 17.91 -6.05 6.09
N ALA A 423 17.18 -6.90 5.35
CA ALA A 423 17.75 -7.89 4.45
C ALA A 423 16.98 -7.95 3.13
N ALA A 424 17.68 -8.20 2.06
CA ALA A 424 17.12 -8.53 0.76
C ALA A 424 18.01 -9.55 0.05
N VAL A 425 17.39 -10.58 -0.54
CA VAL A 425 18.06 -11.63 -1.29
C VAL A 425 17.69 -11.52 -2.76
N VAL A 426 18.70 -11.61 -3.62
CA VAL A 426 18.57 -11.48 -5.07
C VAL A 426 19.38 -12.56 -5.78
N GLY A 427 18.89 -13.00 -6.95
CA GLY A 427 19.63 -13.83 -7.89
C GLY A 427 20.58 -12.99 -8.72
N ARG A 428 21.77 -13.50 -8.97
CA ARG A 428 22.72 -12.94 -9.93
C ARG A 428 23.08 -13.96 -10.99
N PRO A 429 23.25 -13.56 -12.25
CA PRO A 429 23.71 -14.46 -13.30
C PRO A 429 25.01 -15.17 -12.90
N ASP A 430 25.06 -16.48 -13.09
CA ASP A 430 26.21 -17.34 -12.81
C ASP A 430 26.40 -18.34 -13.97
N ASP A 431 27.62 -18.41 -14.49
CA ASP A 431 27.93 -19.20 -15.68
C ASP A 431 27.77 -20.73 -15.46
N VAL A 432 27.82 -21.20 -14.22
CA VAL A 432 27.78 -22.65 -13.88
C VAL A 432 26.36 -23.06 -13.46
N HIS A 433 25.69 -22.22 -12.67
CA HIS A 433 24.43 -22.56 -12.03
C HIS A 433 23.22 -21.84 -12.63
N GLY A 434 23.41 -20.95 -13.62
CA GLY A 434 22.39 -20.05 -14.16
C GLY A 434 22.24 -18.79 -13.30
N GLU A 435 21.89 -18.96 -12.04
CA GLU A 435 21.88 -17.86 -11.06
C GLU A 435 22.62 -18.28 -9.76
N GLU A 436 23.16 -17.28 -9.06
CA GLU A 436 23.76 -17.45 -7.75
C GLU A 436 23.01 -16.59 -6.71
N VAL A 437 22.85 -17.14 -5.52
CA VAL A 437 22.16 -16.48 -4.41
C VAL A 437 23.08 -15.44 -3.76
N CYS A 438 22.62 -14.19 -3.69
CA CYS A 438 23.32 -13.10 -3.05
C CYS A 438 22.40 -12.37 -2.06
N ALA A 439 22.96 -11.87 -0.96
CA ALA A 439 22.24 -11.11 0.04
C ALA A 439 22.84 -9.70 0.20
N ALA A 440 21.97 -8.70 0.34
CA ALA A 440 22.29 -7.36 0.79
C ALA A 440 21.65 -7.15 2.17
N VAL A 441 22.42 -6.64 3.13
CA VAL A 441 21.94 -6.38 4.49
C VAL A 441 22.28 -4.96 4.92
N ALA A 442 21.37 -4.32 5.66
CA ALA A 442 21.68 -3.13 6.44
C ALA A 442 21.76 -3.48 7.91
N LEU A 443 22.72 -2.90 8.63
CA LEU A 443 23.00 -3.23 10.01
C LEU A 443 22.16 -2.40 10.99
N LYS A 444 21.90 -2.96 12.16
CA LYS A 444 21.40 -2.19 13.33
C LYS A 444 22.46 -1.18 13.77
N GLU A 445 22.01 -0.04 14.26
CA GLU A 445 22.90 0.97 14.85
C GLU A 445 23.70 0.36 16.03
N GLY A 446 25.03 0.55 16.04
CA GLY A 446 25.90 -0.01 17.05
C GLY A 446 26.07 -1.53 16.98
N ALA A 447 25.77 -2.16 15.85
CA ALA A 447 25.96 -3.59 15.67
C ALA A 447 27.40 -4.02 15.95
N GLN A 448 27.59 -5.10 16.72
CA GLN A 448 28.91 -5.63 17.01
C GLN A 448 29.57 -6.13 15.73
N GLY A 449 30.83 -5.77 15.49
CA GLY A 449 31.58 -6.14 14.30
C GLY A 449 31.38 -5.20 13.10
N ALA A 450 30.60 -4.11 13.23
CA ALA A 450 30.33 -3.16 12.15
C ALA A 450 31.59 -2.41 11.65
N ASP A 451 32.65 -2.35 12.46
CA ASP A 451 33.98 -1.79 12.12
C ASP A 451 34.81 -2.68 11.19
N ASP A 452 34.45 -3.96 11.02
CA ASP A 452 35.00 -4.86 10.01
C ASP A 452 33.86 -5.49 9.18
N PRO A 453 33.35 -4.75 8.15
CA PRO A 453 32.21 -5.20 7.36
C PRO A 453 32.46 -6.53 6.60
N GLU A 454 33.73 -6.81 6.22
CA GLU A 454 34.06 -8.04 5.50
C GLU A 454 33.97 -9.25 6.44
N ALA A 455 34.52 -9.15 7.64
CA ALA A 455 34.43 -10.20 8.65
C ALA A 455 33.00 -10.44 9.09
N LEU A 456 32.21 -9.38 9.30
CA LEU A 456 30.79 -9.47 9.68
C LEU A 456 29.94 -10.08 8.55
N ALA A 457 30.20 -9.73 7.28
CA ALA A 457 29.51 -10.34 6.15
C ALA A 457 29.77 -11.86 6.06
N ALA A 458 31.01 -12.28 6.34
CA ALA A 458 31.37 -13.70 6.40
C ALA A 458 30.69 -14.41 7.59
N GLU A 459 30.60 -13.77 8.75
CA GLU A 459 29.88 -14.29 9.93
C GLU A 459 28.37 -14.47 9.61
N ILE A 460 27.73 -13.46 9.00
CA ILE A 460 26.32 -13.53 8.60
C ILE A 460 26.10 -14.66 7.58
N GLN A 461 27.02 -14.84 6.63
CA GLN A 461 26.96 -15.93 5.66
C GLN A 461 27.01 -17.31 6.35
N GLU A 462 27.94 -17.52 7.26
CA GLU A 462 28.07 -18.81 8.00
C GLU A 462 26.84 -19.00 8.94
N PHE A 463 26.30 -17.93 9.52
CA PHE A 463 25.08 -17.99 10.31
C PHE A 463 23.90 -18.57 9.50
N VAL A 464 23.70 -18.05 8.28
CA VAL A 464 22.63 -18.52 7.37
C VAL A 464 22.92 -19.95 6.91
N LYS A 465 24.14 -20.23 6.49
CA LYS A 465 24.59 -21.56 6.01
C LYS A 465 24.39 -22.68 7.03
N ALA A 466 24.51 -22.37 8.32
CA ALA A 466 24.27 -23.33 9.40
C ALA A 466 22.76 -23.64 9.63
N ARG A 467 21.84 -22.85 9.06
CA ARG A 467 20.38 -22.91 9.32
C ARG A 467 19.53 -23.32 8.14
N ILE A 468 20.06 -23.26 6.93
CA ILE A 468 19.33 -23.63 5.71
C ILE A 468 20.10 -24.62 4.85
N ALA A 469 19.41 -25.22 3.88
CA ALA A 469 20.02 -26.22 3.00
C ALA A 469 21.18 -25.61 2.18
N ALA A 470 22.22 -26.43 1.96
CA ALA A 470 23.47 -26.01 1.33
C ALA A 470 23.34 -25.37 -0.05
N TYR A 471 22.27 -25.65 -0.81
CA TYR A 471 22.05 -25.06 -2.12
C TYR A 471 21.39 -23.68 -2.07
N LYS A 472 20.82 -23.28 -0.89
CA LYS A 472 20.04 -22.05 -0.72
C LYS A 472 20.84 -20.87 -0.14
N TYR A 473 21.86 -21.13 0.71
CA TYR A 473 22.52 -20.03 1.41
C TYR A 473 23.22 -19.06 0.46
N PRO A 474 23.24 -17.74 0.75
CA PRO A 474 23.88 -16.75 -0.11
C PRO A 474 25.38 -16.97 -0.21
N ARG A 475 25.90 -17.00 -1.44
CA ARG A 475 27.34 -17.14 -1.69
C ARG A 475 28.08 -15.83 -1.50
N LYS A 476 27.34 -14.74 -1.51
CA LYS A 476 27.85 -13.40 -1.24
C LYS A 476 26.88 -12.65 -0.34
N VAL A 477 27.41 -12.06 0.71
CA VAL A 477 26.70 -11.12 1.59
C VAL A 477 27.39 -9.77 1.46
N VAL A 478 26.60 -8.71 1.22
CA VAL A 478 27.08 -7.34 1.11
C VAL A 478 26.39 -6.50 2.16
N ILE A 479 27.19 -5.80 2.96
CA ILE A 479 26.67 -4.81 3.91
C ILE A 479 26.51 -3.46 3.20
N MET A 480 25.32 -2.89 3.28
CA MET A 480 24.97 -1.58 2.72
C MET A 480 24.59 -0.63 3.86
N GLU A 481 24.83 0.65 3.67
CA GLU A 481 24.39 1.69 4.62
C GLU A 481 22.87 1.69 4.78
N ALA A 482 22.14 1.56 3.67
CA ALA A 482 20.69 1.39 3.61
C ALA A 482 20.31 0.60 2.36
N LEU A 483 19.23 -0.16 2.43
CA LEU A 483 18.65 -0.80 1.25
C LEU A 483 17.80 0.19 0.45
N PRO A 484 17.80 0.13 -0.90
CA PRO A 484 16.99 1.02 -1.73
C PRO A 484 15.51 0.76 -1.50
N LYS A 485 14.73 1.85 -1.31
CA LYS A 485 13.29 1.79 -1.02
C LYS A 485 12.49 2.64 -1.98
N GLY A 486 11.32 2.15 -2.34
CA GLY A 486 10.32 2.92 -3.08
C GLY A 486 9.57 3.91 -2.17
N PRO A 487 8.70 4.75 -2.77
CA PRO A 487 7.92 5.77 -2.06
C PRO A 487 6.99 5.20 -0.98
N THR A 488 6.63 3.94 -1.09
CA THR A 488 5.79 3.21 -0.12
C THR A 488 6.60 2.53 0.98
N GLY A 489 7.93 2.75 1.04
CA GLY A 489 8.83 2.10 2.01
C GLY A 489 9.22 0.66 1.67
N LYS A 490 8.77 0.11 0.53
CA LYS A 490 9.11 -1.24 0.07
C LYS A 490 10.54 -1.29 -0.48
N ILE A 491 11.31 -2.32 -0.12
CA ILE A 491 12.65 -2.56 -0.66
C ILE A 491 12.56 -2.85 -2.17
N LEU A 492 13.38 -2.16 -2.95
CA LEU A 492 13.46 -2.28 -4.41
C LEU A 492 14.60 -3.24 -4.78
N LYS A 493 14.33 -4.56 -4.74
CA LYS A 493 15.33 -5.61 -5.03
C LYS A 493 16.06 -5.40 -6.36
N ARG A 494 15.37 -4.90 -7.39
CA ARG A 494 15.94 -4.60 -8.72
C ARG A 494 17.02 -3.50 -8.73
N GLU A 495 17.05 -2.66 -7.69
CA GLU A 495 18.02 -1.56 -7.56
C GLU A 495 19.22 -1.96 -6.69
N ILE A 496 19.20 -3.18 -6.13
CA ILE A 496 20.30 -3.72 -5.36
C ILE A 496 21.39 -4.20 -6.34
N SER A 497 22.52 -3.50 -6.32
CA SER A 497 23.71 -3.88 -7.08
C SER A 497 24.69 -4.57 -6.14
N ILE A 498 24.93 -5.85 -6.39
CA ILE A 498 25.96 -6.64 -5.68
C ILE A 498 27.10 -6.87 -6.67
N PRO A 499 28.30 -6.34 -6.42
CA PRO A 499 29.44 -6.39 -7.36
C PRO A 499 29.93 -7.82 -7.64
#